data_32153995771d4647ba2312963bf246b3
#
_entry.id   32153995771d4647ba2312963bf246b3
#
_cell.length_a   1.000
_cell.length_b   1.000
_cell.length_c   1.000
_cell.angle_alpha   90.00
_cell.angle_beta   90.00
_cell.angle_gamma   90.00
#
_symmetry.space_group_name_H-M   'P 1'
#
loop_
_entity.id
_entity.type
_entity.pdbx_description
1 polymer ?
#
loop_
_entity_poly.entity_id
_entity_poly.type
_entity_poly.pdbx_seq_one_letter_code
_entity_poly.pdbx_strand_id
1 'polypeptide(L)'
;TDTIEKAVCKFLRVGITVVCSFIIGTPTETHDTFQRTLDFALKIRRLSKHNFTNCKFAILTPLPGTSVYEDRDKWGIELLTTNWDNYDFYDPVIRTKNLSEKDLRNMFMKAWVEYTKTEEEPWAFKTIKTRELS
;
A
#
# COMPACT_ATOMS: atom_id res chain seq x y z
N THR A 1 -13.30 -2.40 -7.83
CA THR A 1 -12.01 -2.89 -8.40
C THR A 1 -11.97 -2.74 -9.91
N ASP A 2 -12.99 -3.16 -10.66
CA ASP A 2 -13.00 -3.10 -12.14
C ASP A 2 -12.81 -1.68 -12.71
N THR A 3 -13.38 -0.67 -12.06
CA THR A 3 -13.24 0.73 -12.46
C THR A 3 -11.78 1.19 -12.32
N ILE A 4 -11.12 0.82 -11.22
CA ILE A 4 -9.71 1.15 -10.96
C ILE A 4 -8.82 0.46 -12.00
N GLU A 5 -9.03 -0.83 -12.24
CA GLU A 5 -8.28 -1.60 -13.23
C GLU A 5 -8.39 -1.00 -14.63
N LYS A 6 -9.62 -0.66 -15.05
CA LYS A 6 -9.86 0.02 -16.34
C LYS A 6 -9.17 1.38 -16.43
N ALA A 7 -9.16 2.15 -15.34
CA ALA A 7 -8.48 3.43 -15.28
C ALA A 7 -6.96 3.26 -15.43
N VAL A 8 -6.36 2.33 -14.65
CA VAL A 8 -4.93 2.00 -14.75
C VAL A 8 -4.56 1.58 -16.16
N CYS A 9 -5.33 0.67 -16.78
CA CYS A 9 -5.08 0.25 -18.16
C CYS A 9 -5.13 1.40 -19.18
N LYS A 10 -6.06 2.36 -19.01
CA LYS A 10 -6.12 3.54 -19.88
C LYS A 10 -4.87 4.40 -19.76
N PHE A 11 -4.40 4.68 -18.54
CA PHE A 11 -3.18 5.47 -18.34
C PHE A 11 -1.95 4.77 -18.91
N LEU A 12 -1.80 3.46 -18.67
CA LEU A 12 -0.68 2.69 -19.19
C LEU A 12 -0.64 2.66 -20.73
N ARG A 13 -1.81 2.61 -21.41
CA ARG A 13 -1.89 2.63 -22.89
C ARG A 13 -1.37 3.92 -23.51
N VAL A 14 -1.45 5.02 -22.79
CA VAL A 14 -0.95 6.32 -23.25
C VAL A 14 0.42 6.67 -22.69
N GLY A 15 1.11 5.69 -22.08
CA GLY A 15 2.48 5.85 -21.58
C GLY A 15 2.60 6.56 -20.22
N ILE A 16 1.49 6.72 -19.49
CA ILE A 16 1.51 7.37 -18.17
C ILE A 16 1.85 6.33 -17.10
N THR A 17 2.86 6.64 -16.29
CA THR A 17 3.20 5.86 -15.09
C THR A 17 2.14 6.04 -14.01
N VAL A 18 1.70 4.94 -13.41
CA VAL A 18 0.67 4.96 -12.36
C VAL A 18 1.27 4.54 -11.03
N VAL A 19 0.98 5.29 -9.98
CA VAL A 19 1.27 4.90 -8.59
C VAL A 19 -0.05 4.63 -7.88
N CYS A 20 -0.23 3.40 -7.40
CA CYS A 20 -1.40 3.00 -6.63
C CYS A 20 -1.02 2.93 -5.15
N SER A 21 -1.70 3.69 -4.31
CA SER A 21 -1.50 3.66 -2.85
C SER A 21 -2.60 2.83 -2.19
N PHE A 22 -2.19 1.92 -1.33
CA PHE A 22 -3.06 1.03 -0.55
C PHE A 22 -2.88 1.32 0.94
N ILE A 23 -3.98 1.51 1.64
CA ILE A 23 -4.00 1.75 3.09
C ILE A 23 -4.41 0.45 3.78
N ILE A 24 -3.62 0.02 4.76
CA ILE A 24 -3.85 -1.16 5.60
C ILE A 24 -4.34 -0.69 6.97
N GLY A 25 -5.30 -1.38 7.56
CA GLY A 25 -5.79 -1.09 8.90
C GLY A 25 -6.98 -0.14 8.93
N THR A 26 -7.79 -0.10 7.86
CA THR A 26 -9.06 0.63 7.91
C THR A 26 -10.01 0.01 8.95
N PRO A 27 -10.96 0.77 9.55
CA PRO A 27 -11.79 0.30 10.67
C PRO A 27 -12.54 -1.01 10.41
N THR A 28 -12.93 -1.24 9.17
CA THR A 28 -13.70 -2.43 8.75
C THR A 28 -12.82 -3.54 8.19
N GLU A 29 -11.50 -3.32 8.12
CA GLU A 29 -10.59 -4.31 7.56
C GLU A 29 -10.48 -5.56 8.45
N THR A 30 -10.35 -6.69 7.78
CA THR A 30 -10.10 -8.01 8.35
C THR A 30 -8.94 -8.68 7.60
N HIS A 31 -8.47 -9.81 8.08
CA HIS A 31 -7.46 -10.61 7.37
C HIS A 31 -7.89 -10.96 5.93
N ASP A 32 -9.18 -11.31 5.75
CA ASP A 32 -9.71 -11.68 4.43
C ASP A 32 -9.80 -10.48 3.48
N THR A 33 -10.24 -9.32 3.98
CA THR A 33 -10.32 -8.11 3.13
C THR A 33 -8.93 -7.60 2.79
N PHE A 34 -7.98 -7.68 3.70
CA PHE A 34 -6.58 -7.38 3.42
C PHE A 34 -6.01 -8.31 2.33
N GLN A 35 -6.27 -9.63 2.41
CA GLN A 35 -5.76 -10.54 1.37
C GLN A 35 -6.32 -10.18 0.00
N ARG A 36 -7.59 -9.83 -0.10
CA ARG A 36 -8.20 -9.35 -1.36
C ARG A 36 -7.56 -8.05 -1.87
N THR A 37 -7.22 -7.14 -0.97
CA THR A 37 -6.51 -5.90 -1.31
C THR A 37 -5.11 -6.21 -1.85
N LEU A 38 -4.38 -7.11 -1.20
CA LEU A 38 -3.06 -7.53 -1.64
C LEU A 38 -3.10 -8.23 -3.01
N ASP A 39 -4.03 -9.16 -3.20
CA ASP A 39 -4.20 -9.85 -4.50
C ASP A 39 -4.52 -8.85 -5.62
N PHE A 40 -5.31 -7.84 -5.31
CA PHE A 40 -5.62 -6.77 -6.26
C PHE A 40 -4.39 -5.91 -6.57
N ALA A 41 -3.58 -5.54 -5.57
CA ALA A 41 -2.33 -4.81 -5.78
C ALA A 41 -1.35 -5.60 -6.67
N LEU A 42 -1.20 -6.90 -6.41
CA LEU A 42 -0.38 -7.79 -7.23
C LEU A 42 -0.91 -7.94 -8.66
N LYS A 43 -2.25 -7.97 -8.82
CA LYS A 43 -2.89 -7.95 -10.14
C LYS A 43 -2.58 -6.67 -10.90
N ILE A 44 -2.76 -5.50 -10.29
CA ILE A 44 -2.44 -4.19 -10.88
C ILE A 44 -0.99 -4.14 -11.34
N ARG A 45 -0.07 -4.62 -10.53
CA ARG A 45 1.36 -4.69 -10.89
C ARG A 45 1.60 -5.49 -12.16
N ARG A 46 0.94 -6.64 -12.32
CA ARG A 46 1.10 -7.52 -13.51
C ARG A 46 0.58 -6.90 -14.80
N LEU A 47 -0.29 -5.89 -14.72
CA LEU A 47 -0.78 -5.17 -15.91
C LEU A 47 0.32 -4.34 -16.58
N SER A 48 1.39 -4.04 -15.86
CA SER A 48 2.44 -3.13 -16.30
C SER A 48 3.72 -3.87 -16.70
N LYS A 49 3.68 -4.60 -17.83
CA LYS A 49 4.89 -5.30 -18.34
C LYS A 49 5.99 -4.35 -18.84
N HIS A 50 5.68 -3.11 -19.21
CA HIS A 50 6.61 -2.18 -19.84
C HIS A 50 6.55 -0.73 -19.31
N ASN A 51 5.49 -0.36 -18.60
CA ASN A 51 5.33 0.95 -17.99
C ASN A 51 5.16 0.78 -16.50
N PHE A 52 5.90 1.53 -15.71
CA PHE A 52 5.95 1.37 -14.25
C PHE A 52 4.58 1.60 -13.62
N THR A 53 3.99 0.54 -13.08
CA THR A 53 2.98 0.66 -12.03
C THR A 53 3.66 0.36 -10.72
N ASN A 54 3.72 1.34 -9.83
CA ASN A 54 4.23 1.15 -8.49
C ASN A 54 3.05 1.07 -7.52
N CYS A 55 3.07 0.09 -6.63
CA CYS A 55 2.12 0.02 -5.51
C CYS A 55 2.85 0.40 -4.23
N LYS A 56 2.27 1.35 -3.50
CA LYS A 56 2.74 1.73 -2.17
C LYS A 56 1.75 1.24 -1.14
N PHE A 57 2.26 0.70 -0.05
CA PHE A 57 1.45 0.31 1.10
C PHE A 57 1.75 1.25 2.26
N ALA A 58 0.73 1.61 3.00
CA ALA A 58 0.84 2.42 4.21
C ALA A 58 -0.13 1.88 5.26
N ILE A 59 0.25 1.93 6.53
CA ILE A 59 -0.66 1.64 7.63
C ILE A 59 -1.48 2.90 7.92
N LEU A 60 -2.77 2.73 8.18
CA LEU A 60 -3.65 3.84 8.55
C LEU A 60 -3.07 4.56 9.77
N THR A 61 -2.72 5.81 9.56
CA THR A 61 -2.15 6.69 10.58
C THR A 61 -3.06 7.89 10.74
N PRO A 62 -3.94 7.90 11.76
CA PRO A 62 -4.86 9.00 11.99
C PRO A 62 -4.09 10.27 12.34
N LEU A 63 -4.24 11.31 11.54
CA LEU A 63 -3.62 12.61 11.80
C LEU A 63 -4.63 13.57 12.44
N PRO A 64 -4.21 14.42 13.39
CA PRO A 64 -5.07 15.45 13.98
C PRO A 64 -5.78 16.30 12.92
N GLY A 65 -7.04 16.63 13.17
CA GLY A 65 -7.88 17.39 12.25
C GLY A 65 -8.52 16.55 11.14
N THR A 66 -8.20 15.25 11.04
CA THR A 66 -8.92 14.34 10.15
C THR A 66 -10.11 13.70 10.86
N SER A 67 -11.19 13.41 10.13
CA SER A 67 -12.36 12.72 10.71
C SER A 67 -11.99 11.36 11.33
N VAL A 68 -11.00 10.68 10.77
CA VAL A 68 -10.49 9.40 11.31
C VAL A 68 -9.86 9.58 12.69
N TYR A 69 -9.18 10.69 12.92
CA TYR A 69 -8.58 11.00 14.23
C TYR A 69 -9.64 11.49 15.23
N GLU A 70 -10.49 12.44 14.80
CA GLU A 70 -11.48 13.08 15.69
C GLU A 70 -12.61 12.13 16.10
N ASP A 71 -13.06 11.29 15.18
CA ASP A 71 -14.14 10.32 15.39
C ASP A 71 -13.65 8.88 15.65
N ARG A 72 -12.38 8.70 16.03
CA ARG A 72 -11.74 7.37 16.18
C ARG A 72 -12.52 6.40 17.05
N ASP A 73 -13.16 6.88 18.10
CA ASP A 73 -13.95 6.04 19.00
C ASP A 73 -15.17 5.45 18.27
N LYS A 74 -15.82 6.24 17.41
CA LYS A 74 -16.93 5.77 16.57
C LYS A 74 -16.48 4.71 15.57
N TRP A 75 -15.24 4.81 15.09
CA TRP A 75 -14.65 3.88 14.16
C TRP A 75 -14.03 2.65 14.83
N GLY A 76 -14.01 2.60 16.17
CA GLY A 76 -13.35 1.52 16.91
C GLY A 76 -11.84 1.50 16.72
N ILE A 77 -11.24 2.68 16.58
CA ILE A 77 -9.80 2.87 16.47
C ILE A 77 -9.27 3.32 17.84
N GLU A 78 -8.25 2.65 18.33
CA GLU A 78 -7.52 3.04 19.53
C GLU A 78 -6.12 3.49 19.15
N LEU A 79 -5.71 4.68 19.63
CA LEU A 79 -4.34 5.16 19.48
C LEU A 79 -3.43 4.46 20.48
N LEU A 80 -2.30 3.93 20.00
CA LEU A 80 -1.28 3.26 20.82
C LEU A 80 -0.23 4.25 21.33
N THR A 81 -0.05 5.37 20.63
CA THR A 81 0.90 6.42 20.98
C THR A 81 0.44 7.78 20.50
N THR A 82 0.86 8.81 21.22
CA THR A 82 0.73 10.22 20.81
C THR A 82 2.08 10.85 20.47
N ASN A 83 3.14 10.06 20.43
CA ASN A 83 4.43 10.52 19.97
C ASN A 83 4.44 10.63 18.44
N TRP A 84 4.50 11.85 17.92
CA TRP A 84 4.44 12.15 16.49
C TRP A 84 5.62 11.61 15.69
N ASP A 85 6.75 11.33 16.32
CA ASP A 85 7.90 10.72 15.66
C ASP A 85 7.61 9.30 15.14
N ASN A 86 6.56 8.66 15.67
CA ASN A 86 6.14 7.32 15.27
C ASN A 86 5.10 7.33 14.12
N TYR A 87 4.70 8.52 13.63
CA TYR A 87 3.65 8.67 12.61
C TYR A 87 4.24 8.64 11.20
N ASP A 88 4.97 7.56 10.89
CA ASP A 88 5.71 7.38 9.63
C ASP A 88 4.94 6.59 8.55
N PHE A 89 3.72 6.12 8.85
CA PHE A 89 2.87 5.29 7.97
C PHE A 89 3.35 3.85 7.76
N TYR A 90 4.45 3.44 8.39
CA TYR A 90 5.03 2.10 8.25
C TYR A 90 4.90 1.28 9.53
N ASP A 91 5.00 1.93 10.68
CA ASP A 91 4.74 1.31 11.97
C ASP A 91 3.31 1.61 12.47
N PRO A 92 2.61 0.62 13.06
CA PRO A 92 1.28 0.82 13.57
C PRO A 92 1.26 1.74 14.78
N VAL A 93 0.54 2.84 14.70
CA VAL A 93 0.23 3.74 15.83
C VAL A 93 -1.18 3.54 16.36
N ILE A 94 -1.88 2.55 15.81
CA ILE A 94 -3.26 2.23 16.16
C ILE A 94 -3.44 0.72 16.30
N ARG A 95 -4.55 0.36 16.94
CA ARG A 95 -5.23 -0.92 16.74
C ARG A 95 -6.70 -0.65 16.39
N THR A 96 -7.32 -1.58 15.70
CA THR A 96 -8.74 -1.52 15.37
C THR A 96 -9.49 -2.61 16.13
N LYS A 97 -10.82 -2.60 16.05
CA LYS A 97 -11.66 -3.63 16.63
C LYS A 97 -11.31 -5.04 16.09
N ASN A 98 -10.87 -5.12 14.84
CA ASN A 98 -10.64 -6.39 14.14
C ASN A 98 -9.15 -6.78 14.07
N LEU A 99 -8.23 -5.81 14.22
CA LEU A 99 -6.80 -5.99 13.96
C LEU A 99 -5.97 -5.40 15.10
N SER A 100 -5.12 -6.21 15.68
CA SER A 100 -4.12 -5.77 16.66
C SER A 100 -2.95 -5.06 15.97
N GLU A 101 -2.10 -4.38 16.77
CA GLU A 101 -0.83 -3.81 16.30
C GLU A 101 0.02 -4.86 15.57
N LYS A 102 0.12 -6.06 16.14
CA LYS A 102 0.87 -7.16 15.56
C LYS A 102 0.30 -7.60 14.20
N ASP A 103 -1.03 -7.64 14.08
CA ASP A 103 -1.68 -7.98 12.81
C ASP A 103 -1.35 -6.94 11.73
N LEU A 104 -1.46 -5.65 12.07
CA LEU A 104 -1.15 -4.56 11.14
C LEU A 104 0.31 -4.60 10.68
N ARG A 105 1.25 -4.82 11.59
CA ARG A 105 2.67 -4.97 11.27
C ARG A 105 2.93 -6.17 10.37
N ASN A 106 2.33 -7.32 10.68
CA ASN A 106 2.47 -8.54 9.87
C ASN A 106 1.86 -8.39 8.47
N MET A 107 0.70 -7.74 8.37
CA MET A 107 0.05 -7.44 7.08
C MET A 107 0.92 -6.52 6.22
N PHE A 108 1.47 -5.46 6.81
CA PHE A 108 2.35 -4.55 6.10
C PHE A 108 3.61 -5.28 5.59
N MET A 109 4.27 -6.06 6.45
CA MET A 109 5.43 -6.85 6.07
C MET A 109 5.11 -7.89 5.00
N LYS A 110 3.95 -8.56 5.11
CA LYS A 110 3.48 -9.49 4.08
C LYS A 110 3.28 -8.78 2.74
N ALA A 111 2.59 -7.64 2.73
CA ALA A 111 2.37 -6.87 1.50
C ALA A 111 3.69 -6.46 0.86
N TRP A 112 4.65 -5.99 1.65
CA TRP A 112 5.98 -5.61 1.18
C TRP A 112 6.74 -6.80 0.58
N VAL A 113 6.82 -7.92 1.31
CA VAL A 113 7.54 -9.12 0.87
C VAL A 113 6.92 -9.72 -0.38
N GLU A 114 5.59 -9.86 -0.43
CA GLU A 114 4.90 -10.44 -1.58
C GLU A 114 5.01 -9.54 -2.81
N TYR A 115 4.96 -8.22 -2.60
CA TYR A 115 5.11 -7.26 -3.67
C TYR A 115 6.54 -7.26 -4.23
N THR A 116 7.57 -7.37 -3.40
CA THR A 116 8.97 -7.37 -3.85
C THR A 116 9.40 -8.69 -4.49
N LYS A 117 8.87 -9.83 -4.04
CA LYS A 117 9.15 -11.15 -4.65
C LYS A 117 8.71 -11.27 -6.11
N THR A 118 7.75 -10.48 -6.55
CA THR A 118 7.28 -10.51 -7.94
C THR A 118 8.18 -9.74 -8.90
N GLU A 119 9.31 -9.20 -8.44
CA GLU A 119 10.33 -8.58 -9.28
C GLU A 119 11.20 -9.63 -9.96
N GLU A 120 10.74 -10.16 -11.07
CA GLU A 120 11.62 -10.74 -12.08
C GLU A 120 12.35 -9.58 -12.78
N GLU A 121 13.56 -9.27 -12.32
CA GLU A 121 14.52 -8.23 -12.72
C GLU A 121 14.24 -6.79 -12.24
N PRO A 122 15.15 -6.22 -11.43
CA PRO A 122 15.12 -4.82 -11.08
C PRO A 122 15.46 -3.97 -12.31
N TRP A 123 14.47 -3.28 -12.88
CA TRP A 123 14.63 -2.31 -13.99
C TRP A 123 15.73 -1.26 -13.72
N ALA A 124 16.02 -0.95 -12.46
CA ALA A 124 17.06 -0.02 -12.04
C ALA A 124 18.46 -0.41 -12.54
N PHE A 125 18.74 -1.70 -12.76
CA PHE A 125 20.04 -2.16 -13.23
C PHE A 125 20.18 -2.19 -14.76
N LYS A 126 19.09 -2.22 -15.52
CA LYS A 126 19.17 -2.19 -16.99
C LYS A 126 19.49 -0.80 -17.53
N THR A 127 19.04 0.25 -16.86
CA THR A 127 19.23 1.64 -17.32
C THR A 127 20.68 2.14 -17.12
N ILE A 128 21.43 1.55 -16.18
CA ILE A 128 22.82 1.94 -15.89
C ILE A 128 23.79 1.32 -16.92
N LYS A 129 23.53 0.11 -17.39
CA LYS A 129 24.40 -0.56 -18.37
C LYS A 129 24.38 0.05 -19.78
N THR A 130 23.34 0.78 -20.14
CA THR A 130 23.20 1.39 -21.49
C THR A 130 23.86 2.78 -21.58
N ARG A 131 24.20 3.42 -20.46
CA ARG A 131 24.83 4.75 -20.44
C ARG A 131 26.36 4.72 -20.38
N GLU A 132 26.98 3.55 -20.13
CA GLU A 132 28.44 3.41 -20.10
C GLU A 132 29.02 2.95 -21.44
N LEU A 133 28.22 2.80 -22.48
CA LEU A 133 28.67 2.31 -23.82
C LEU A 133 28.33 3.28 -24.97
N SER A 134 28.19 4.59 -24.68
CA SER A 134 28.08 5.60 -25.75
C SER A 134 28.96 6.80 -25.47
#